data_d183d6b07dbe69f16c65091e24ccb278
#
_entry.id   d183d6b07dbe69f16c65091e24ccb278
#
_cell.length_a   1.000
_cell.length_b   1.000
_cell.length_c   1.000
_cell.angle_alpha   90.00
_cell.angle_beta   90.00
_cell.angle_gamma   90.00
#
_symmetry.space_group_name_H-M   'P 1'
#
loop_
_entity.id
_entity.type
_entity.pdbx_description
1 polymer ?
#
loop_
_entity_poly.entity_id
_entity_poly.type
_entity_poly.pdbx_seq_one_letter_code
_entity_poly.pdbx_strand_id
1 'polypeptide(L)'
;MINKKLLSFDRAALRYVGANVAFQWLGLVCNIIFVRAVARLVGAAFAGSLTAAALRQNILLCLGTVPLRFAFTMLASGMSDQASRDVKRTLRSKIYEKLTCLGPGYTATVATSEVVMLASEGVEQIDTYFAKYLPQLFYSLLAPVTLFALLVGVHARSAVILLCCVPLIPMSIVAVQKFAKKLLASYWSEYTTLGDSFLENIQGLTTLKIYQADGWKHEQMNAEAERFRKITMRVLTMQLNSVTLMDLMAYGGAGLGIISAVAAFAAGQLELTATLTILLLAADFFLPLRLLGSYFHIAMNGAASAEKIFRLLAAEEPQDGAQSAPADTTLTLEKVTFGYETGRTVLRDVSFTVPQGSFVSLVGASGSGKSTIAALLAGRCTGYTGQVTMGGVPVQQLQQAARQRTLTVVPHDSTIFKGTVENNLRMAKPQAAESELWAALEEVNLADFCRSQNGLQTAVHEGGSNLSGGQRQRLAMARALLHDTPIYLFDEATSNVDAESENDIMEAIKSLAGKKTVILISHRLANVVDSDCIYVLENGGIAEHGTHAQLLAQGGAYCRLYTAQKQLETLAKEDA
;
A
#
# COMPACT_ATOMS: atom_id res chain seq x y z
N MET A 1 9.36 -21.89 8.26
CA MET A 1 9.97 -21.86 6.94
C MET A 1 8.93 -21.68 5.83
N ILE A 2 7.85 -22.41 5.80
CA ILE A 2 6.80 -22.26 4.78
C ILE A 2 5.60 -21.56 5.39
N ASN A 3 5.20 -20.38 4.85
CA ASN A 3 3.99 -19.69 5.27
C ASN A 3 2.78 -20.24 4.48
N LYS A 4 1.91 -20.97 5.19
CA LYS A 4 0.73 -21.62 4.56
C LYS A 4 -0.23 -20.60 3.94
N LYS A 5 -0.36 -19.40 4.53
CA LYS A 5 -1.21 -18.32 3.99
C LYS A 5 -0.70 -17.80 2.65
N LEU A 6 0.64 -17.66 2.52
CA LEU A 6 1.26 -17.28 1.25
C LEU A 6 1.04 -18.32 0.16
N LEU A 7 1.22 -19.61 0.48
CA LEU A 7 1.03 -20.69 -0.49
C LEU A 7 -0.42 -20.81 -1.01
N SER A 8 -1.40 -20.52 -0.15
CA SER A 8 -2.81 -20.55 -0.55
C SER A 8 -3.25 -19.31 -1.34
N PHE A 9 -2.44 -18.24 -1.33
CA PHE A 9 -2.81 -16.96 -1.89
C PHE A 9 -2.83 -16.94 -3.42
N ASP A 10 -1.81 -17.53 -4.05
CA ASP A 10 -1.69 -17.56 -5.51
C ASP A 10 -1.27 -18.97 -6.00
N ARG A 11 -2.28 -19.74 -6.42
CA ARG A 11 -2.05 -21.08 -6.97
C ARG A 11 -1.43 -21.07 -8.36
N ALA A 12 -1.58 -19.99 -9.13
CA ALA A 12 -1.00 -19.87 -10.46
C ALA A 12 0.52 -19.71 -10.35
N ALA A 13 1.01 -18.88 -9.43
CA ALA A 13 2.43 -18.72 -9.17
C ALA A 13 3.12 -20.04 -8.78
N LEU A 14 2.43 -20.94 -8.07
CA LEU A 14 2.99 -22.25 -7.69
C LEU A 14 3.30 -23.15 -8.90
N ARG A 15 2.58 -23.02 -10.02
CA ARG A 15 2.89 -23.76 -11.26
C ARG A 15 4.22 -23.33 -11.84
N TYR A 16 4.50 -22.02 -11.84
CA TYR A 16 5.78 -21.50 -12.30
C TYR A 16 6.93 -21.90 -11.37
N VAL A 17 6.68 -21.91 -10.04
CA VAL A 17 7.63 -22.45 -9.05
C VAL A 17 7.96 -23.91 -9.36
N GLY A 18 6.95 -24.75 -9.59
CA GLY A 18 7.16 -26.16 -9.94
C GLY A 18 7.94 -26.35 -11.24
N ALA A 19 7.62 -25.59 -12.28
CA ALA A 19 8.35 -25.61 -13.55
C ALA A 19 9.81 -25.15 -13.38
N ASN A 20 10.03 -24.09 -12.57
CA ASN A 20 11.38 -23.62 -12.25
C ASN A 20 12.21 -24.73 -11.57
N VAL A 21 11.66 -25.41 -10.55
CA VAL A 21 12.33 -26.53 -9.88
C VAL A 21 12.67 -27.65 -10.86
N ALA A 22 11.73 -27.99 -11.75
CA ALA A 22 11.95 -29.05 -12.77
C ALA A 22 13.10 -28.68 -13.72
N PHE A 23 13.15 -27.42 -14.21
CA PHE A 23 14.24 -26.98 -15.08
C PHE A 23 15.57 -26.90 -14.36
N GLN A 24 15.63 -26.47 -13.11
CA GLN A 24 16.84 -26.51 -12.28
C GLN A 24 17.33 -27.95 -12.11
N TRP A 25 16.41 -28.88 -11.84
CA TRP A 25 16.76 -30.31 -11.71
C TRP A 25 17.27 -30.90 -13.02
N LEU A 26 16.66 -30.61 -14.17
CA LEU A 26 17.17 -30.99 -15.47
C LEU A 26 18.56 -30.42 -15.76
N GLY A 27 18.81 -29.18 -15.32
CA GLY A 27 20.13 -28.58 -15.36
C GLY A 27 21.16 -29.33 -14.52
N LEU A 28 20.77 -29.82 -13.32
CA LEU A 28 21.62 -30.68 -12.50
C LEU A 28 21.93 -32.01 -13.18
N VAL A 29 20.94 -32.64 -13.79
CA VAL A 29 21.15 -33.91 -14.57
C VAL A 29 22.15 -33.68 -15.69
N CYS A 30 22.04 -32.57 -16.44
CA CYS A 30 23.03 -32.22 -17.48
C CYS A 30 24.42 -32.02 -16.86
N ASN A 31 24.55 -31.41 -15.70
CA ASN A 31 25.82 -31.25 -14.99
C ASN A 31 26.42 -32.60 -14.57
N ILE A 32 25.61 -33.50 -14.06
CA ILE A 32 26.03 -34.88 -13.71
C ILE A 32 26.60 -35.60 -14.92
N ILE A 33 25.90 -35.54 -16.08
CA ILE A 33 26.36 -36.19 -17.33
C ILE A 33 27.67 -35.58 -17.78
N PHE A 34 27.79 -34.23 -17.75
CA PHE A 34 29.00 -33.50 -18.07
C PHE A 34 30.19 -33.93 -17.21
N VAL A 35 30.01 -33.90 -15.87
CA VAL A 35 31.05 -34.28 -14.91
C VAL A 35 31.52 -35.73 -15.12
N ARG A 36 30.56 -36.65 -15.33
CA ARG A 36 30.92 -38.06 -15.62
C ARG A 36 31.67 -38.23 -16.92
N ALA A 37 31.32 -37.50 -17.97
CA ALA A 37 32.02 -37.52 -19.24
C ALA A 37 33.47 -37.00 -19.09
N VAL A 38 33.67 -35.89 -18.37
CA VAL A 38 35.01 -35.36 -18.05
C VAL A 38 35.83 -36.36 -17.23
N ALA A 39 35.24 -36.90 -16.14
CA ALA A 39 35.91 -37.87 -15.27
C ALA A 39 36.35 -39.13 -16.04
N ARG A 40 35.50 -39.63 -16.97
CA ARG A 40 35.85 -40.78 -17.85
C ARG A 40 37.00 -40.44 -18.79
N LEU A 41 36.99 -39.24 -19.42
CA LEU A 41 38.06 -38.81 -20.29
C LEU A 41 39.42 -38.76 -19.56
N VAL A 42 39.42 -38.11 -18.38
CA VAL A 42 40.65 -37.97 -17.58
C VAL A 42 41.11 -39.36 -17.09
N GLY A 43 40.18 -40.20 -16.61
CA GLY A 43 40.50 -41.56 -16.16
C GLY A 43 41.07 -42.43 -17.27
N ALA A 44 40.46 -42.42 -18.46
CA ALA A 44 40.95 -43.16 -19.64
C ALA A 44 42.30 -42.65 -20.16
N ALA A 45 42.53 -41.33 -20.12
CA ALA A 45 43.81 -40.75 -20.48
C ALA A 45 44.93 -41.18 -19.50
N PHE A 46 44.63 -41.20 -18.20
CA PHE A 46 45.57 -41.64 -17.17
C PHE A 46 45.89 -43.15 -17.28
N ALA A 47 44.90 -43.95 -17.58
CA ALA A 47 45.06 -45.40 -17.74
C ALA A 47 45.69 -45.79 -19.11
N GLY A 48 46.01 -44.84 -20.00
CA GLY A 48 46.53 -45.09 -21.32
C GLY A 48 45.55 -45.86 -22.25
N SER A 49 44.27 -45.93 -21.90
CA SER A 49 43.22 -46.66 -22.61
C SER A 49 42.33 -45.78 -23.49
N LEU A 50 42.77 -44.54 -23.78
CA LEU A 50 41.99 -43.57 -24.53
C LEU A 50 41.87 -43.95 -26.02
N THR A 51 40.68 -44.38 -26.42
CA THR A 51 40.41 -44.66 -27.84
C THR A 51 39.82 -43.41 -28.52
N ALA A 52 40.06 -43.24 -29.82
CA ALA A 52 39.49 -42.12 -30.60
C ALA A 52 37.95 -42.09 -30.58
N ALA A 53 37.33 -43.29 -30.50
CA ALA A 53 35.87 -43.41 -30.38
C ALA A 53 35.36 -42.88 -29.01
N ALA A 54 36.00 -43.30 -27.90
CA ALA A 54 35.66 -42.82 -26.56
C ALA A 54 35.90 -41.31 -26.39
N LEU A 55 36.98 -40.80 -26.96
CA LEU A 55 37.27 -39.35 -26.99
C LEU A 55 36.14 -38.59 -27.70
N ARG A 56 35.80 -38.99 -28.93
CA ARG A 56 34.75 -38.35 -29.71
C ARG A 56 33.40 -38.39 -29.00
N GLN A 57 32.99 -39.55 -28.43
CA GLN A 57 31.73 -39.71 -27.72
C GLN A 57 31.63 -38.81 -26.51
N ASN A 58 32.65 -38.76 -25.66
CA ASN A 58 32.60 -37.93 -24.44
C ASN A 58 32.71 -36.41 -24.77
N ILE A 59 33.45 -36.01 -25.82
CA ILE A 59 33.45 -34.62 -26.31
C ILE A 59 32.06 -34.22 -26.81
N LEU A 60 31.39 -35.08 -27.59
CA LEU A 60 30.03 -34.80 -28.06
C LEU A 60 29.03 -34.68 -26.91
N LEU A 61 29.17 -35.51 -25.85
CA LEU A 61 28.37 -35.40 -24.64
C LEU A 61 28.62 -34.06 -23.94
N CYS A 62 29.88 -33.63 -23.77
CA CYS A 62 30.20 -32.35 -23.17
C CYS A 62 29.67 -31.19 -24.00
N LEU A 63 29.84 -31.21 -25.32
CA LEU A 63 29.35 -30.17 -26.22
C LEU A 63 27.81 -30.09 -26.25
N GLY A 64 27.11 -31.24 -26.08
CA GLY A 64 25.64 -31.25 -26.03
C GLY A 64 25.07 -30.83 -24.69
N THR A 65 25.71 -31.20 -23.58
CA THR A 65 25.18 -30.93 -22.24
C THR A 65 25.33 -29.44 -21.82
N VAL A 66 26.36 -28.74 -22.27
CA VAL A 66 26.59 -27.30 -21.93
C VAL A 66 25.48 -26.41 -22.47
N PRO A 67 25.13 -26.41 -23.77
CA PRO A 67 24.05 -25.59 -24.31
C PRO A 67 22.68 -26.00 -23.73
N LEU A 68 22.46 -27.32 -23.50
CA LEU A 68 21.23 -27.80 -22.91
C LEU A 68 21.06 -27.33 -21.45
N ARG A 69 22.13 -27.35 -20.65
CA ARG A 69 22.14 -26.78 -19.30
C ARG A 69 21.86 -25.29 -19.34
N PHE A 70 22.47 -24.57 -20.28
CA PHE A 70 22.19 -23.12 -20.46
C PHE A 70 20.72 -22.89 -20.80
N ALA A 71 20.13 -23.64 -21.71
CA ALA A 71 18.72 -23.56 -22.07
C ALA A 71 17.80 -23.79 -20.84
N PHE A 72 18.07 -24.84 -20.05
CA PHE A 72 17.30 -25.10 -18.82
C PHE A 72 17.46 -23.97 -17.77
N THR A 73 18.65 -23.39 -17.65
CA THR A 73 18.87 -22.26 -16.74
C THR A 73 18.07 -21.03 -17.20
N MET A 74 18.04 -20.75 -18.50
CA MET A 74 17.23 -19.67 -19.08
C MET A 74 15.73 -19.91 -18.88
N LEU A 75 15.25 -21.13 -19.09
CA LEU A 75 13.86 -21.49 -18.85
C LEU A 75 13.48 -21.39 -17.37
N ALA A 76 14.35 -21.81 -16.46
CA ALA A 76 14.14 -21.65 -15.03
C ALA A 76 14.04 -20.16 -14.62
N SER A 77 14.92 -19.31 -15.15
CA SER A 77 14.86 -17.87 -14.95
C SER A 77 13.57 -17.25 -15.49
N GLY A 78 13.16 -17.66 -16.70
CA GLY A 78 11.89 -17.23 -17.30
C GLY A 78 10.67 -17.60 -16.46
N MET A 79 10.65 -18.78 -15.85
CA MET A 79 9.57 -19.20 -14.93
C MET A 79 9.59 -18.38 -13.63
N SER A 80 10.78 -18.04 -13.12
CA SER A 80 10.94 -17.14 -11.98
C SER A 80 10.35 -15.76 -12.26
N ASP A 81 10.64 -15.20 -13.44
CA ASP A 81 10.12 -13.88 -13.85
C ASP A 81 8.59 -13.90 -14.05
N GLN A 82 8.03 -14.99 -14.55
CA GLN A 82 6.57 -15.13 -14.69
C GLN A 82 5.89 -15.23 -13.32
N ALA A 83 6.44 -16.02 -12.39
CA ALA A 83 5.95 -16.09 -11.01
C ALA A 83 5.98 -14.71 -10.34
N SER A 84 7.06 -13.96 -10.54
CA SER A 84 7.23 -12.58 -10.07
C SER A 84 6.12 -11.65 -10.54
N ARG A 85 5.89 -11.61 -11.86
CA ARG A 85 4.88 -10.73 -12.48
C ARG A 85 3.47 -11.04 -11.99
N ASP A 86 3.12 -12.32 -11.88
CA ASP A 86 1.80 -12.77 -11.43
C ASP A 86 1.54 -12.34 -9.98
N VAL A 87 2.49 -12.63 -9.08
CA VAL A 87 2.38 -12.27 -7.66
C VAL A 87 2.27 -10.76 -7.48
N LYS A 88 3.12 -9.96 -8.15
CA LYS A 88 3.08 -8.50 -8.07
C LYS A 88 1.74 -7.94 -8.53
N ARG A 89 1.26 -8.41 -9.69
CA ARG A 89 -0.02 -7.97 -10.25
C ARG A 89 -1.18 -8.31 -9.31
N THR A 90 -1.25 -9.55 -8.85
CA THR A 90 -2.32 -10.03 -7.97
C THR A 90 -2.34 -9.29 -6.63
N LEU A 91 -1.16 -9.09 -6.00
CA LEU A 91 -1.08 -8.38 -4.73
C LEU A 91 -1.49 -6.91 -4.87
N ARG A 92 -0.95 -6.20 -5.87
CA ARG A 92 -1.29 -4.79 -6.09
C ARG A 92 -2.77 -4.59 -6.41
N SER A 93 -3.36 -5.46 -7.25
CA SER A 93 -4.79 -5.43 -7.56
C SER A 93 -5.62 -5.61 -6.29
N LYS A 94 -5.33 -6.64 -5.49
CA LYS A 94 -6.06 -6.92 -4.24
C LYS A 94 -5.91 -5.82 -3.19
N ILE A 95 -4.72 -5.22 -3.06
CA ILE A 95 -4.52 -4.06 -2.19
C ILE A 95 -5.37 -2.89 -2.65
N TYR A 96 -5.35 -2.58 -3.96
CA TYR A 96 -6.15 -1.50 -4.53
C TYR A 96 -7.65 -1.74 -4.40
N GLU A 97 -8.13 -2.93 -4.74
CA GLU A 97 -9.52 -3.34 -4.56
C GLU A 97 -9.96 -3.21 -3.10
N LYS A 98 -9.12 -3.68 -2.16
CA LYS A 98 -9.41 -3.59 -0.73
C LYS A 98 -9.51 -2.14 -0.25
N LEU A 99 -8.62 -1.27 -0.70
CA LEU A 99 -8.64 0.15 -0.35
C LEU A 99 -9.87 0.86 -0.90
N THR A 100 -10.28 0.51 -2.14
CA THR A 100 -11.53 1.03 -2.72
C THR A 100 -12.77 0.57 -1.96
N CYS A 101 -12.81 -0.68 -1.49
CA CYS A 101 -13.90 -1.19 -0.66
C CYS A 101 -13.93 -0.54 0.73
N LEU A 102 -12.76 -0.32 1.36
CA LEU A 102 -12.67 0.38 2.65
C LEU A 102 -13.04 1.88 2.54
N GLY A 103 -12.87 2.44 1.34
CA GLY A 103 -13.16 3.85 1.10
C GLY A 103 -12.31 4.81 1.95
N PRO A 104 -12.75 6.07 2.17
CA PRO A 104 -11.99 7.07 2.94
C PRO A 104 -11.67 6.67 4.38
N GLY A 105 -12.43 5.73 4.95
CA GLY A 105 -12.23 5.23 6.31
C GLY A 105 -11.01 4.32 6.51
N TYR A 106 -10.27 3.95 5.44
CA TYR A 106 -9.12 3.05 5.57
C TYR A 106 -8.03 3.58 6.51
N THR A 107 -7.93 4.91 6.68
CA THR A 107 -6.95 5.56 7.55
C THR A 107 -7.15 5.22 9.03
N ALA A 108 -8.35 4.83 9.44
CA ALA A 108 -8.60 4.33 10.80
C ALA A 108 -7.98 2.93 11.04
N THR A 109 -7.71 2.18 9.98
CA THR A 109 -7.16 0.82 10.06
C THR A 109 -5.67 0.78 9.79
N VAL A 110 -5.19 1.54 8.79
CA VAL A 110 -3.79 1.56 8.34
C VAL A 110 -3.40 2.96 7.88
N ALA A 111 -2.23 3.44 8.30
CA ALA A 111 -1.71 4.74 7.85
C ALA A 111 -1.44 4.76 6.34
N THR A 112 -1.66 5.90 5.68
CA THR A 112 -1.43 6.06 4.24
C THR A 112 0.01 5.75 3.84
N SER A 113 0.99 6.18 4.66
CA SER A 113 2.42 5.88 4.46
C SER A 113 2.69 4.37 4.48
N GLU A 114 2.07 3.63 5.42
CA GLU A 114 2.19 2.17 5.49
C GLU A 114 1.60 1.49 4.25
N VAL A 115 0.45 1.96 3.76
CA VAL A 115 -0.17 1.43 2.52
C VAL A 115 0.75 1.61 1.31
N VAL A 116 1.31 2.80 1.12
CA VAL A 116 2.23 3.09 0.02
C VAL A 116 3.48 2.21 0.11
N MET A 117 4.06 2.08 1.30
CA MET A 117 5.21 1.22 1.55
C MET A 117 4.89 -0.26 1.28
N LEU A 118 3.71 -0.76 1.68
CA LEU A 118 3.31 -2.14 1.44
C LEU A 118 3.06 -2.41 -0.05
N ALA A 119 2.43 -1.49 -0.78
CA ALA A 119 2.16 -1.63 -2.21
C ALA A 119 3.42 -1.53 -3.09
N SER A 120 4.46 -0.82 -2.63
CA SER A 120 5.76 -0.70 -3.29
C SER A 120 6.74 -1.78 -2.81
N GLU A 121 7.39 -1.55 -1.70
CA GLU A 121 8.47 -2.39 -1.17
C GLU A 121 7.98 -3.73 -0.62
N GLY A 122 6.83 -3.74 0.08
CA GLY A 122 6.27 -4.94 0.66
C GLY A 122 5.95 -6.01 -0.39
N VAL A 123 5.39 -5.59 -1.53
CA VAL A 123 5.11 -6.48 -2.67
C VAL A 123 6.41 -7.01 -3.29
N GLU A 124 7.47 -6.20 -3.43
CA GLU A 124 8.76 -6.63 -3.96
C GLU A 124 9.45 -7.68 -3.07
N GLN A 125 9.28 -7.57 -1.76
CA GLN A 125 9.82 -8.57 -0.83
C GLN A 125 9.07 -9.92 -0.90
N ILE A 126 7.75 -9.89 -1.09
CA ILE A 126 6.94 -11.11 -1.29
C ILE A 126 7.25 -11.75 -2.65
N ASP A 127 7.47 -10.94 -3.68
CA ASP A 127 7.91 -11.42 -4.99
C ASP A 127 9.18 -12.27 -4.87
N THR A 128 10.19 -11.78 -4.16
CA THR A 128 11.44 -12.53 -3.96
C THR A 128 11.22 -13.86 -3.23
N TYR A 129 10.22 -13.94 -2.36
CA TYR A 129 9.83 -15.20 -1.72
C TYR A 129 9.35 -16.23 -2.74
N PHE A 130 8.48 -15.86 -3.69
CA PHE A 130 7.95 -16.77 -4.71
C PHE A 130 8.94 -17.04 -5.84
N ALA A 131 9.64 -16.02 -6.31
CA ALA A 131 10.51 -16.10 -7.47
C ALA A 131 11.85 -16.79 -7.17
N LYS A 132 12.40 -16.65 -5.97
CA LYS A 132 13.74 -17.14 -5.62
C LYS A 132 13.74 -18.16 -4.48
N TYR A 133 13.15 -17.80 -3.31
CA TYR A 133 13.26 -18.64 -2.13
C TYR A 133 12.51 -19.96 -2.26
N LEU A 134 11.27 -19.92 -2.70
CA LEU A 134 10.41 -21.10 -2.77
C LEU A 134 10.92 -22.16 -3.79
N PRO A 135 11.30 -21.80 -5.03
CA PRO A 135 11.94 -22.73 -5.95
C PRO A 135 13.24 -23.32 -5.39
N GLN A 136 14.08 -22.46 -4.78
CA GLN A 136 15.35 -22.89 -4.19
C GLN A 136 15.16 -23.85 -3.02
N LEU A 137 14.11 -23.67 -2.21
CA LEU A 137 13.77 -24.57 -1.11
C LEU A 137 13.50 -25.99 -1.61
N PHE A 138 12.66 -26.14 -2.65
CA PHE A 138 12.36 -27.45 -3.20
C PHE A 138 13.56 -28.07 -3.95
N TYR A 139 14.28 -27.26 -4.71
CA TYR A 139 15.47 -27.69 -5.40
C TYR A 139 16.59 -28.14 -4.44
N SER A 140 16.79 -27.42 -3.33
CA SER A 140 17.79 -27.76 -2.32
C SER A 140 17.50 -29.05 -1.55
N LEU A 141 16.26 -29.52 -1.56
CA LEU A 141 15.90 -30.86 -1.06
C LEU A 141 16.10 -31.94 -2.10
N LEU A 142 15.77 -31.66 -3.37
CA LEU A 142 15.82 -32.60 -4.45
C LEU A 142 17.25 -32.90 -4.93
N ALA A 143 18.12 -31.92 -5.01
CA ALA A 143 19.46 -32.02 -5.54
C ALA A 143 20.36 -33.01 -4.73
N PRO A 144 20.47 -32.88 -3.37
CA PRO A 144 21.28 -33.83 -2.59
C PRO A 144 20.76 -35.28 -2.67
N VAL A 145 19.44 -35.49 -2.73
CA VAL A 145 18.83 -36.81 -2.86
C VAL A 145 19.20 -37.43 -4.20
N THR A 146 19.13 -36.67 -5.29
CA THR A 146 19.52 -37.13 -6.64
C THR A 146 20.99 -37.47 -6.69
N LEU A 147 21.86 -36.63 -6.14
CA LEU A 147 23.30 -36.86 -6.09
C LEU A 147 23.65 -38.09 -5.22
N PHE A 148 22.97 -38.24 -4.08
CA PHE A 148 23.15 -39.40 -3.21
C PHE A 148 22.79 -40.71 -3.95
N ALA A 149 21.61 -40.75 -4.59
CA ALA A 149 21.19 -41.92 -5.35
C ALA A 149 22.19 -42.32 -6.46
N LEU A 150 22.85 -41.31 -7.04
CA LEU A 150 23.91 -41.56 -8.04
C LEU A 150 25.22 -42.06 -7.39
N LEU A 151 25.68 -41.38 -6.33
CA LEU A 151 27.00 -41.62 -5.74
C LEU A 151 27.04 -42.84 -4.81
N VAL A 152 25.92 -43.29 -4.24
CA VAL A 152 25.87 -44.53 -3.45
C VAL A 152 26.29 -45.74 -4.25
N GLY A 153 25.97 -45.77 -5.54
CA GLY A 153 26.42 -46.82 -6.48
C GLY A 153 27.89 -46.71 -6.90
N VAL A 154 28.55 -45.55 -6.66
CA VAL A 154 29.96 -45.33 -6.95
C VAL A 154 30.83 -45.65 -5.71
N HIS A 155 30.51 -45.01 -4.57
CA HIS A 155 31.17 -45.26 -3.28
C HIS A 155 30.24 -44.88 -2.11
N ALA A 156 29.62 -45.88 -1.52
CA ALA A 156 28.59 -45.69 -0.48
C ALA A 156 29.08 -44.87 0.73
N ARG A 157 30.31 -45.11 1.22
CA ARG A 157 30.86 -44.43 2.38
C ARG A 157 30.98 -42.93 2.17
N SER A 158 31.52 -42.47 1.03
CA SER A 158 31.62 -41.04 0.69
C SER A 158 30.24 -40.40 0.48
N ALA A 159 29.31 -41.12 -0.20
CA ALA A 159 27.95 -40.63 -0.40
C ALA A 159 27.18 -40.43 0.91
N VAL A 160 27.31 -41.36 1.88
CA VAL A 160 26.69 -41.23 3.20
C VAL A 160 27.29 -40.07 3.99
N ILE A 161 28.61 -39.89 3.97
CA ILE A 161 29.27 -38.75 4.64
C ILE A 161 28.73 -37.42 4.08
N LEU A 162 28.67 -37.25 2.75
CA LEU A 162 28.13 -36.09 2.09
C LEU A 162 26.68 -35.83 2.51
N LEU A 163 25.82 -36.86 2.47
CA LEU A 163 24.41 -36.72 2.84
C LEU A 163 24.21 -36.37 4.32
N CYS A 164 24.98 -36.97 5.24
CA CYS A 164 24.90 -36.67 6.68
C CYS A 164 25.32 -35.24 7.01
N CYS A 165 26.18 -34.62 6.21
CA CYS A 165 26.55 -33.20 6.39
C CYS A 165 25.50 -32.21 5.86
N VAL A 166 24.62 -32.63 4.94
CA VAL A 166 23.57 -31.77 4.36
C VAL A 166 22.66 -31.12 5.40
N PRO A 167 22.12 -31.81 6.42
CA PRO A 167 21.23 -31.22 7.42
C PRO A 167 21.90 -30.16 8.32
N LEU A 168 23.24 -30.12 8.40
CA LEU A 168 23.96 -29.14 9.23
C LEU A 168 23.69 -27.70 8.78
N ILE A 169 23.51 -27.46 7.47
CA ILE A 169 23.21 -26.14 6.93
C ILE A 169 21.82 -25.65 7.38
N PRO A 170 20.70 -26.34 7.14
CA PRO A 170 19.41 -25.91 7.67
C PRO A 170 19.39 -25.81 9.21
N MET A 171 20.10 -26.65 9.93
CA MET A 171 20.23 -26.53 11.40
C MET A 171 20.91 -25.23 11.81
N SER A 172 21.98 -24.82 11.13
CA SER A 172 22.64 -23.53 11.37
C SER A 172 21.73 -22.33 11.09
N ILE A 173 20.93 -22.40 10.02
CA ILE A 173 19.93 -21.37 9.67
C ILE A 173 18.89 -21.22 10.80
N VAL A 174 18.32 -22.34 11.27
CA VAL A 174 17.32 -22.33 12.36
C VAL A 174 17.91 -21.80 13.66
N ALA A 175 19.15 -22.11 13.99
CA ALA A 175 19.83 -21.61 15.18
C ALA A 175 19.95 -20.07 15.18
N VAL A 176 20.26 -19.49 14.03
CA VAL A 176 20.38 -18.03 13.86
C VAL A 176 19.01 -17.32 13.82
N GLN A 177 17.97 -18.01 13.39
CA GLN A 177 16.63 -17.44 13.15
C GLN A 177 16.02 -16.73 14.36
N LYS A 178 16.13 -17.31 15.56
CA LYS A 178 15.56 -16.73 16.78
C LYS A 178 16.18 -15.37 17.12
N PHE A 179 17.49 -15.28 16.97
CA PHE A 179 18.26 -14.05 17.22
C PHE A 179 17.99 -13.01 16.12
N ALA A 180 17.97 -13.45 14.86
CA ALA A 180 17.70 -12.61 13.69
C ALA A 180 16.34 -11.92 13.76
N LYS A 181 15.28 -12.61 14.19
CA LYS A 181 13.92 -12.05 14.27
C LYS A 181 13.84 -10.81 15.17
N LYS A 182 14.46 -10.86 16.35
CA LYS A 182 14.47 -9.72 17.29
C LYS A 182 15.25 -8.53 16.72
N LEU A 183 16.40 -8.80 16.12
CA LEU A 183 17.26 -7.77 15.56
C LEU A 183 16.62 -7.09 14.34
N LEU A 184 15.97 -7.85 13.47
CA LEU A 184 15.23 -7.33 12.34
C LEU A 184 14.01 -6.49 12.75
N ALA A 185 13.31 -6.87 13.80
CA ALA A 185 12.21 -6.06 14.33
C ALA A 185 12.71 -4.67 14.79
N SER A 186 13.85 -4.60 15.48
CA SER A 186 14.47 -3.33 15.86
C SER A 186 14.96 -2.53 14.65
N TYR A 187 15.52 -3.19 13.64
CA TYR A 187 15.92 -2.55 12.39
C TYR A 187 14.74 -1.87 11.69
N TRP A 188 13.63 -2.58 11.53
CA TRP A 188 12.43 -2.02 10.90
C TRP A 188 11.82 -0.86 11.69
N SER A 189 11.85 -0.92 13.02
CA SER A 189 11.40 0.18 13.88
C SER A 189 12.22 1.44 13.65
N GLU A 190 13.56 1.34 13.71
CA GLU A 190 14.45 2.50 13.47
C GLU A 190 14.35 3.02 12.02
N TYR A 191 14.19 2.13 11.04
CA TYR A 191 14.01 2.51 9.64
C TYR A 191 12.75 3.35 9.43
N THR A 192 11.62 2.90 10.01
CA THR A 192 10.34 3.63 9.93
C THR A 192 10.44 4.99 10.63
N THR A 193 11.01 5.02 11.85
CA THR A 193 11.18 6.27 12.60
C THR A 193 12.03 7.29 11.83
N LEU A 194 13.12 6.86 11.23
CA LEU A 194 13.99 7.75 10.42
C LEU A 194 13.24 8.24 9.16
N GLY A 195 12.48 7.38 8.51
CA GLY A 195 11.69 7.72 7.32
C GLY A 195 10.59 8.74 7.64
N ASP A 196 9.86 8.55 8.73
CA ASP A 196 8.82 9.47 9.20
C ASP A 196 9.40 10.83 9.55
N SER A 197 10.52 10.85 10.30
CA SER A 197 11.23 12.08 10.67
C SER A 197 11.76 12.84 9.43
N PHE A 198 12.28 12.12 8.45
CA PHE A 198 12.73 12.71 7.17
C PHE A 198 11.58 13.36 6.40
N LEU A 199 10.45 12.66 6.28
CA LEU A 199 9.27 13.16 5.58
C LEU A 199 8.68 14.40 6.28
N GLU A 200 8.57 14.36 7.62
CA GLU A 200 8.14 15.51 8.43
C GLU A 200 9.04 16.72 8.21
N ASN A 201 10.37 16.53 8.19
CA ASN A 201 11.33 17.60 7.96
C ASN A 201 11.20 18.24 6.58
N ILE A 202 10.96 17.43 5.54
CA ILE A 202 10.76 17.97 4.18
C ILE A 202 9.44 18.73 4.09
N GLN A 203 8.36 18.18 4.64
CA GLN A 203 7.04 18.85 4.65
C GLN A 203 7.07 20.14 5.46
N GLY A 204 7.81 20.16 6.58
CA GLY A 204 8.00 21.30 7.44
C GLY A 204 9.15 22.24 7.07
N LEU A 205 9.82 22.06 5.92
CA LEU A 205 11.05 22.77 5.58
C LEU A 205 10.89 24.30 5.62
N THR A 206 9.79 24.82 5.12
CA THR A 206 9.48 26.26 5.16
C THR A 206 9.42 26.76 6.61
N THR A 207 8.74 26.02 7.48
CA THR A 207 8.64 26.35 8.92
C THR A 207 10.02 26.32 9.58
N LEU A 208 10.82 25.28 9.30
CA LEU A 208 12.18 25.17 9.84
C LEU A 208 13.07 26.35 9.42
N LYS A 209 12.92 26.82 8.19
CA LYS A 209 13.68 28.00 7.68
C LYS A 209 13.20 29.31 8.30
N ILE A 210 11.89 29.51 8.46
CA ILE A 210 11.32 30.69 9.10
C ILE A 210 11.85 30.84 10.54
N TYR A 211 11.86 29.74 11.30
CA TYR A 211 12.32 29.74 12.70
C TYR A 211 13.83 29.52 12.87
N GLN A 212 14.61 29.41 11.78
CA GLN A 212 16.05 29.08 11.78
C GLN A 212 16.37 27.83 12.61
N ALA A 213 15.45 26.87 12.63
CA ALA A 213 15.54 25.63 13.40
C ALA A 213 16.12 24.46 12.62
N ASP A 214 16.52 24.68 11.37
CA ASP A 214 17.08 23.65 10.48
C ASP A 214 18.38 23.04 11.01
N GLY A 215 19.25 23.82 11.65
CA GLY A 215 20.46 23.31 12.30
C GLY A 215 20.18 22.33 13.44
N TRP A 216 19.27 22.70 14.35
CA TRP A 216 18.85 21.84 15.45
C TRP A 216 18.18 20.54 14.95
N LYS A 217 17.29 20.65 13.97
CA LYS A 217 16.61 19.49 13.39
C LYS A 217 17.57 18.58 12.63
N HIS A 218 18.60 19.14 11.98
CA HIS A 218 19.68 18.42 11.33
C HIS A 218 20.48 17.57 12.34
N GLU A 219 20.85 18.14 13.50
CA GLU A 219 21.54 17.37 14.57
C GLU A 219 20.69 16.21 15.10
N GLN A 220 19.39 16.46 15.31
CA GLN A 220 18.45 15.41 15.73
C GLN A 220 18.39 14.28 14.70
N MET A 221 18.26 14.62 13.41
CA MET A 221 18.22 13.65 12.32
C MET A 221 19.53 12.88 12.15
N ASN A 222 20.67 13.53 12.36
CA ASN A 222 21.97 12.86 12.39
C ASN A 222 22.07 11.84 13.53
N ALA A 223 21.53 12.14 14.71
CA ALA A 223 21.50 11.20 15.82
C ALA A 223 20.62 9.98 15.52
N GLU A 224 19.48 10.19 14.84
CA GLU A 224 18.59 9.11 14.39
C GLU A 224 19.25 8.26 13.31
N ALA A 225 19.89 8.89 12.32
CA ALA A 225 20.64 8.21 11.28
C ALA A 225 21.79 7.36 11.87
N GLU A 226 22.48 7.87 12.89
CA GLU A 226 23.55 7.12 13.58
C GLU A 226 23.01 5.92 14.37
N ARG A 227 21.82 6.03 14.99
CA ARG A 227 21.14 4.86 15.61
C ARG A 227 20.79 3.83 14.54
N PHE A 228 20.20 4.26 13.43
CA PHE A 228 19.89 3.39 12.30
C PHE A 228 21.13 2.75 11.70
N ARG A 229 22.21 3.49 11.52
CA ARG A 229 23.50 2.95 11.06
C ARG A 229 24.01 1.84 11.97
N LYS A 230 23.98 2.05 13.31
CA LYS A 230 24.44 1.06 14.28
C LYS A 230 23.63 -0.24 14.23
N ILE A 231 22.30 -0.15 14.13
CA ILE A 231 21.45 -1.33 14.03
C ILE A 231 21.65 -2.05 12.70
N THR A 232 21.79 -1.30 11.59
CA THR A 232 22.10 -1.84 10.26
C THR A 232 23.40 -2.62 10.27
N MET A 233 24.47 -2.07 10.87
CA MET A 233 25.75 -2.77 10.97
C MET A 233 25.66 -4.05 11.80
N ARG A 234 24.83 -4.08 12.86
CA ARG A 234 24.59 -5.33 13.63
C ARG A 234 23.84 -6.38 12.80
N VAL A 235 22.85 -5.95 12.00
CA VAL A 235 22.13 -6.86 11.09
C VAL A 235 23.08 -7.42 10.04
N LEU A 236 23.91 -6.59 9.41
CA LEU A 236 24.90 -7.02 8.41
C LEU A 236 25.91 -7.98 9.01
N THR A 237 26.45 -7.69 10.19
CA THR A 237 27.39 -8.58 10.89
C THR A 237 26.75 -9.94 11.18
N MET A 238 25.50 -9.94 11.64
CA MET A 238 24.76 -11.19 11.88
C MET A 238 24.57 -11.98 10.58
N GLN A 239 24.20 -11.31 9.46
CA GLN A 239 24.00 -11.95 8.16
C GLN A 239 25.32 -12.54 7.64
N LEU A 240 26.42 -11.77 7.69
CA LEU A 240 27.73 -12.24 7.27
C LEU A 240 28.22 -13.43 8.08
N ASN A 241 28.09 -13.37 9.41
CA ASN A 241 28.46 -14.49 10.28
C ASN A 241 27.62 -15.75 9.99
N SER A 242 26.33 -15.57 9.70
CA SER A 242 25.45 -16.67 9.29
C SER A 242 25.91 -17.31 7.98
N VAL A 243 26.25 -16.48 6.96
CA VAL A 243 26.77 -16.98 5.69
C VAL A 243 28.11 -17.68 5.87
N THR A 244 29.03 -17.11 6.65
CA THR A 244 30.34 -17.72 6.95
C THR A 244 30.18 -19.07 7.61
N LEU A 245 29.24 -19.22 8.57
CA LEU A 245 28.97 -20.51 9.22
C LEU A 245 28.41 -21.53 8.22
N MET A 246 27.49 -21.10 7.36
CA MET A 246 26.95 -21.95 6.28
C MET A 246 28.03 -22.40 5.29
N ASP A 247 28.94 -21.48 4.91
CA ASP A 247 30.07 -21.77 4.03
C ASP A 247 31.04 -22.77 4.68
N LEU A 248 31.34 -22.62 5.97
CA LEU A 248 32.16 -23.55 6.73
C LEU A 248 31.53 -24.96 6.72
N MET A 249 30.21 -25.07 6.93
CA MET A 249 29.50 -26.35 6.90
C MET A 249 29.47 -26.95 5.49
N ALA A 250 29.24 -26.12 4.45
CA ALA A 250 29.16 -26.55 3.07
C ALA A 250 30.53 -27.07 2.56
N TYR A 251 31.57 -26.26 2.68
CA TYR A 251 32.90 -26.62 2.21
C TYR A 251 33.56 -27.67 3.12
N GLY A 252 33.32 -27.63 4.43
CA GLY A 252 33.75 -28.66 5.37
C GLY A 252 33.14 -30.01 5.06
N GLY A 253 31.81 -30.05 4.80
CA GLY A 253 31.11 -31.29 4.41
C GLY A 253 31.60 -31.84 3.07
N ALA A 254 31.77 -30.97 2.06
CA ALA A 254 32.35 -31.37 0.78
C ALA A 254 33.79 -31.91 0.96
N GLY A 255 34.62 -31.23 1.78
CA GLY A 255 35.99 -31.66 2.09
C GLY A 255 36.05 -33.05 2.73
N LEU A 256 35.18 -33.33 3.71
CA LEU A 256 35.10 -34.67 4.33
C LEU A 256 34.73 -35.76 3.33
N GLY A 257 33.78 -35.48 2.43
CA GLY A 257 33.41 -36.41 1.34
C GLY A 257 34.58 -36.65 0.38
N ILE A 258 35.30 -35.60 -0.01
CA ILE A 258 36.48 -35.65 -0.89
C ILE A 258 37.62 -36.43 -0.20
N ILE A 259 37.94 -36.12 1.07
CA ILE A 259 38.97 -36.87 1.83
C ILE A 259 38.65 -38.34 1.88
N SER A 260 37.37 -38.72 2.13
CA SER A 260 36.93 -40.11 2.14
C SER A 260 37.13 -40.79 0.77
N ALA A 261 36.84 -40.11 -0.34
CA ALA A 261 37.01 -40.62 -1.68
C ALA A 261 38.50 -40.78 -2.07
N VAL A 262 39.34 -39.77 -1.73
CA VAL A 262 40.80 -39.83 -1.98
C VAL A 262 41.48 -40.92 -1.15
N ALA A 263 41.07 -41.09 0.11
CA ALA A 263 41.58 -42.16 0.98
C ALA A 263 41.22 -43.53 0.42
N ALA A 264 40.01 -43.74 -0.12
CA ALA A 264 39.59 -44.98 -0.77
C ALA A 264 40.37 -45.22 -2.07
N PHE A 265 40.68 -44.19 -2.85
CA PHE A 265 41.54 -44.27 -4.02
C PHE A 265 42.96 -44.69 -3.66
N ALA A 266 43.56 -44.02 -2.64
CA ALA A 266 44.90 -44.37 -2.16
C ALA A 266 45.00 -45.80 -1.62
N ALA A 267 43.90 -46.35 -1.06
CA ALA A 267 43.80 -47.74 -0.61
C ALA A 267 43.50 -48.73 -1.76
N GLY A 268 43.43 -48.28 -3.02
CA GLY A 268 43.13 -49.13 -4.18
C GLY A 268 41.67 -49.61 -4.28
N GLN A 269 40.76 -49.03 -3.47
CA GLN A 269 39.35 -49.44 -3.42
C GLN A 269 38.47 -48.68 -4.47
N LEU A 270 38.97 -47.59 -5.02
CA LEU A 270 38.30 -46.78 -6.01
C LEU A 270 39.18 -46.52 -7.23
N GLU A 271 38.56 -46.48 -8.40
CA GLU A 271 39.21 -46.03 -9.62
C GLU A 271 39.30 -44.50 -9.69
N LEU A 272 40.25 -43.96 -10.46
CA LEU A 272 40.44 -42.54 -10.68
C LEU A 272 39.16 -41.85 -11.21
N THR A 273 38.46 -42.49 -12.18
CA THR A 273 37.19 -42.00 -12.75
C THR A 273 36.10 -41.81 -11.67
N ALA A 274 35.98 -42.76 -10.75
CA ALA A 274 35.03 -42.71 -9.64
C ALA A 274 35.39 -41.62 -8.64
N THR A 275 36.67 -41.52 -8.29
CA THR A 275 37.19 -40.50 -7.39
C THR A 275 36.98 -39.09 -7.94
N LEU A 276 37.29 -38.85 -9.21
CA LEU A 276 37.07 -37.56 -9.88
C LEU A 276 35.58 -37.22 -9.95
N THR A 277 34.71 -38.22 -10.17
CA THR A 277 33.25 -37.98 -10.17
C THR A 277 32.78 -37.51 -8.81
N ILE A 278 33.21 -38.11 -7.71
CA ILE A 278 32.86 -37.69 -6.35
C ILE A 278 33.43 -36.28 -6.05
N LEU A 279 34.68 -36.04 -6.40
CA LEU A 279 35.36 -34.78 -6.14
C LEU A 279 34.67 -33.60 -6.83
N LEU A 280 34.30 -33.75 -8.11
CA LEU A 280 33.67 -32.71 -8.91
C LEU A 280 32.20 -32.48 -8.52
N LEU A 281 31.47 -33.51 -8.05
CA LEU A 281 30.08 -33.39 -7.64
C LEU A 281 29.90 -33.07 -6.13
N ALA A 282 30.96 -33.19 -5.31
CA ALA A 282 30.85 -32.97 -3.86
C ALA A 282 30.32 -31.58 -3.50
N ALA A 283 30.71 -30.55 -4.23
CA ALA A 283 30.23 -29.21 -4.01
C ALA A 283 28.74 -29.04 -4.34
N ASP A 284 28.23 -29.77 -5.34
CA ASP A 284 26.84 -29.67 -5.78
C ASP A 284 25.83 -30.19 -4.74
N PHE A 285 26.27 -30.99 -3.73
CA PHE A 285 25.44 -31.36 -2.59
C PHE A 285 25.06 -30.14 -1.73
N PHE A 286 25.94 -29.18 -1.60
CA PHE A 286 25.83 -28.09 -0.63
C PHE A 286 25.48 -26.74 -1.26
N LEU A 287 25.89 -26.49 -2.50
CA LEU A 287 25.62 -25.21 -3.19
C LEU A 287 24.13 -24.81 -3.20
N PRO A 288 23.17 -25.73 -3.47
CA PRO A 288 21.75 -25.39 -3.42
C PRO A 288 21.28 -24.93 -2.03
N LEU A 289 21.76 -25.58 -0.97
CA LEU A 289 21.41 -25.22 0.41
C LEU A 289 22.07 -23.91 0.86
N ARG A 290 23.30 -23.66 0.42
CA ARG A 290 24.00 -22.41 0.66
C ARG A 290 23.22 -21.23 0.04
N LEU A 291 22.76 -21.37 -1.21
CA LEU A 291 21.91 -20.38 -1.87
C LEU A 291 20.57 -20.22 -1.16
N LEU A 292 19.98 -21.30 -0.69
CA LEU A 292 18.76 -21.25 0.14
C LEU A 292 19.00 -20.42 1.40
N GLY A 293 20.13 -20.58 2.07
CA GLY A 293 20.50 -19.79 3.23
C GLY A 293 20.60 -18.29 2.95
N SER A 294 21.16 -17.92 1.80
CA SER A 294 21.21 -16.51 1.35
C SER A 294 19.81 -15.94 1.09
N TYR A 295 18.94 -16.72 0.44
CA TYR A 295 17.55 -16.30 0.19
C TYR A 295 16.67 -16.33 1.43
N PHE A 296 17.05 -17.05 2.48
CA PHE A 296 16.27 -17.16 3.71
C PHE A 296 16.08 -15.80 4.41
N HIS A 297 17.11 -14.97 4.46
CA HIS A 297 17.03 -13.64 5.08
C HIS A 297 16.05 -12.74 4.32
N ILE A 298 16.04 -12.83 2.98
CA ILE A 298 15.11 -12.07 2.13
C ILE A 298 13.68 -12.60 2.31
N ALA A 299 13.53 -13.93 2.37
CA ALA A 299 12.23 -14.56 2.60
C ALA A 299 11.61 -14.21 3.97
N MET A 300 12.42 -13.98 4.99
CA MET A 300 11.93 -13.48 6.29
C MET A 300 11.30 -12.10 6.18
N ASN A 301 11.92 -11.18 5.44
CA ASN A 301 11.35 -9.86 5.19
C ASN A 301 10.03 -9.97 4.41
N GLY A 302 10.00 -10.80 3.36
CA GLY A 302 8.78 -11.09 2.61
C GLY A 302 7.65 -11.67 3.47
N ALA A 303 7.97 -12.55 4.43
CA ALA A 303 6.98 -13.10 5.34
C ALA A 303 6.42 -12.04 6.31
N ALA A 304 7.25 -11.11 6.79
CA ALA A 304 6.82 -10.00 7.64
C ALA A 304 5.93 -9.01 6.87
N SER A 305 6.31 -8.65 5.65
CA SER A 305 5.49 -7.81 4.76
C SER A 305 4.15 -8.47 4.41
N ALA A 306 4.17 -9.80 4.17
CA ALA A 306 2.96 -10.56 3.90
C ALA A 306 1.97 -10.52 5.08
N GLU A 307 2.45 -10.60 6.33
CA GLU A 307 1.60 -10.52 7.50
C GLU A 307 0.87 -9.17 7.58
N LYS A 308 1.57 -8.08 7.29
CA LYS A 308 0.98 -6.73 7.22
C LYS A 308 -0.04 -6.61 6.09
N ILE A 309 0.30 -7.09 4.88
CA ILE A 309 -0.63 -7.08 3.73
C ILE A 309 -1.87 -7.92 4.03
N PHE A 310 -1.71 -9.12 4.61
CA PHE A 310 -2.88 -9.94 4.97
C PHE A 310 -3.72 -9.32 6.08
N ARG A 311 -3.14 -8.57 7.00
CA ARG A 311 -3.89 -7.78 7.99
C ARG A 311 -4.73 -6.71 7.31
N LEU A 312 -4.17 -5.97 6.34
CA LEU A 312 -4.92 -5.01 5.53
C LEU A 312 -6.05 -5.69 4.73
N LEU A 313 -5.76 -6.80 4.06
CA LEU A 313 -6.76 -7.54 3.27
C LEU A 313 -7.87 -8.17 4.13
N ALA A 314 -7.57 -8.49 5.39
CA ALA A 314 -8.53 -9.03 6.36
C ALA A 314 -9.30 -7.95 7.13
N ALA A 315 -8.99 -6.66 6.91
CA ALA A 315 -9.75 -5.58 7.54
C ALA A 315 -11.24 -5.69 7.20
N GLU A 316 -12.09 -5.43 8.18
CA GLU A 316 -13.55 -5.48 7.98
C GLU A 316 -13.96 -4.42 6.96
N GLU A 317 -14.72 -4.85 5.96
CA GLU A 317 -15.28 -3.95 4.97
C GLU A 317 -16.56 -3.33 5.51
N PRO A 318 -16.78 -2.02 5.26
CA PRO A 318 -18.07 -1.43 5.57
C PRO A 318 -19.17 -2.24 4.90
N GLN A 319 -20.14 -2.68 5.66
CA GLN A 319 -21.30 -3.39 5.09
C GLN A 319 -22.07 -2.41 4.21
N ASP A 320 -22.24 -2.76 2.95
CA ASP A 320 -23.11 -1.99 2.06
C ASP A 320 -24.57 -2.30 2.42
N GLY A 321 -25.39 -1.27 2.46
CA GLY A 321 -26.82 -1.43 2.69
C GLY A 321 -27.50 -2.15 1.52
N ALA A 322 -28.68 -2.69 1.77
CA ALA A 322 -29.46 -3.39 0.75
C ALA A 322 -30.52 -2.51 0.07
N GLN A 323 -30.81 -1.34 0.65
CA GLN A 323 -31.93 -0.48 0.19
C GLN A 323 -31.46 0.55 -0.85
N SER A 324 -32.31 0.81 -1.83
CA SER A 324 -32.15 1.90 -2.78
C SER A 324 -32.52 3.25 -2.14
N ALA A 325 -32.11 4.36 -2.80
CA ALA A 325 -32.48 5.69 -2.32
C ALA A 325 -34.02 5.86 -2.30
N PRO A 326 -34.58 6.41 -1.20
CA PRO A 326 -35.98 6.74 -1.12
C PRO A 326 -36.32 7.90 -2.06
N ALA A 327 -37.60 8.02 -2.44
CA ALA A 327 -38.08 9.15 -3.25
C ALA A 327 -38.08 10.47 -2.46
N ASP A 328 -38.41 10.41 -1.17
CA ASP A 328 -38.25 11.52 -0.24
C ASP A 328 -36.77 11.59 0.22
N THR A 329 -36.17 12.75 0.09
CA THR A 329 -34.79 13.02 0.46
C THR A 329 -34.64 13.81 1.76
N THR A 330 -35.70 13.91 2.56
CA THR A 330 -35.68 14.52 3.90
C THR A 330 -34.64 13.81 4.77
N LEU A 331 -33.69 14.59 5.34
CA LEU A 331 -32.70 14.07 6.27
C LEU A 331 -33.12 14.32 7.71
N THR A 332 -33.03 13.30 8.56
CA THR A 332 -33.39 13.41 9.98
C THR A 332 -32.32 12.77 10.85
N LEU A 333 -31.91 13.50 11.87
CA LEU A 333 -31.11 12.98 12.99
C LEU A 333 -32.03 12.96 14.24
N GLU A 334 -32.06 11.83 14.95
CA GLU A 334 -32.83 11.66 16.17
C GLU A 334 -31.93 11.13 17.30
N LYS A 335 -31.74 11.96 18.32
CA LYS A 335 -30.96 11.64 19.54
C LYS A 335 -29.60 11.03 19.24
N VAL A 336 -28.89 11.60 18.27
CA VAL A 336 -27.60 11.08 17.83
C VAL A 336 -26.50 11.45 18.79
N THR A 337 -25.81 10.43 19.32
CA THR A 337 -24.60 10.61 20.13
C THR A 337 -23.46 9.84 19.48
N PHE A 338 -22.30 10.52 19.31
CA PHE A 338 -21.15 9.95 18.60
C PHE A 338 -19.80 10.47 19.13
N GLY A 339 -18.77 9.62 19.06
CA GLY A 339 -17.38 9.94 19.32
C GLY A 339 -16.45 9.07 18.49
N TYR A 340 -15.33 9.63 18.02
CA TYR A 340 -14.32 8.91 17.23
C TYR A 340 -13.49 7.93 18.07
N GLU A 341 -13.32 8.26 19.36
CA GLU A 341 -12.54 7.45 20.31
C GLU A 341 -13.39 7.08 21.51
N THR A 342 -13.09 5.94 22.12
CA THR A 342 -13.77 5.51 23.33
C THR A 342 -13.52 6.52 24.47
N GLY A 343 -14.60 7.12 24.98
CA GLY A 343 -14.55 8.10 26.08
C GLY A 343 -14.52 9.57 25.64
N ARG A 344 -14.40 9.90 24.37
CA ARG A 344 -14.47 11.27 23.86
C ARG A 344 -15.70 11.47 22.98
N THR A 345 -16.81 11.90 23.58
CA THR A 345 -18.04 12.22 22.86
C THR A 345 -17.93 13.56 22.15
N VAL A 346 -18.21 13.58 20.84
CA VAL A 346 -18.20 14.78 19.98
C VAL A 346 -19.62 15.31 19.77
N LEU A 347 -20.59 14.44 19.53
CA LEU A 347 -22.00 14.80 19.40
C LEU A 347 -22.80 14.22 20.57
N ARG A 348 -23.73 14.99 21.13
CA ARG A 348 -24.53 14.64 22.31
C ARG A 348 -25.98 14.94 22.04
N ASP A 349 -26.80 13.89 21.92
CA ASP A 349 -28.27 13.98 21.78
C ASP A 349 -28.72 14.94 20.67
N VAL A 350 -28.03 14.89 19.51
CA VAL A 350 -28.31 15.79 18.38
C VAL A 350 -29.57 15.34 17.67
N SER A 351 -30.54 16.24 17.54
CA SER A 351 -31.83 15.99 16.86
C SER A 351 -32.18 17.21 15.99
N PHE A 352 -32.33 16.99 14.67
CA PHE A 352 -32.79 17.98 13.73
C PHE A 352 -33.27 17.35 12.42
N THR A 353 -33.99 18.12 11.61
CA THR A 353 -34.53 17.70 10.33
C THR A 353 -34.19 18.71 9.24
N VAL A 354 -33.79 18.20 8.07
CA VAL A 354 -33.59 18.97 6.84
C VAL A 354 -34.66 18.53 5.84
N PRO A 355 -35.72 19.30 5.66
CA PRO A 355 -36.78 18.97 4.70
C PRO A 355 -36.25 18.95 3.25
N GLN A 356 -36.85 18.11 2.41
CA GLN A 356 -36.55 18.09 0.98
C GLN A 356 -36.76 19.49 0.36
N GLY A 357 -35.79 19.94 -0.45
CA GLY A 357 -35.83 21.24 -1.14
C GLY A 357 -35.51 22.45 -0.27
N SER A 358 -35.23 22.26 1.03
CA SER A 358 -34.89 23.38 1.92
C SER A 358 -33.41 23.75 1.87
N PHE A 359 -33.11 24.99 2.19
CA PHE A 359 -31.77 25.52 2.42
C PHE A 359 -31.51 25.67 3.94
N VAL A 360 -30.75 24.75 4.51
CA VAL A 360 -30.46 24.67 5.94
C VAL A 360 -29.00 24.96 6.22
N SER A 361 -28.71 25.73 7.27
CA SER A 361 -27.35 26.01 7.67
C SER A 361 -27.03 25.44 9.06
N LEU A 362 -25.79 24.94 9.21
CA LEU A 362 -25.23 24.50 10.48
C LEU A 362 -24.11 25.47 10.88
N VAL A 363 -24.25 26.13 12.01
CA VAL A 363 -23.29 27.12 12.54
C VAL A 363 -22.85 26.78 13.95
N GLY A 364 -21.75 27.37 14.41
CA GLY A 364 -21.21 27.16 15.76
C GLY A 364 -19.70 27.29 15.80
N ALA A 365 -19.13 27.30 17.00
CA ALA A 365 -17.69 27.41 17.20
C ALA A 365 -16.91 26.26 16.51
N SER A 366 -15.62 26.50 16.25
CA SER A 366 -14.75 25.41 15.75
C SER A 366 -14.72 24.26 16.75
N GLY A 367 -14.78 23.02 16.25
CA GLY A 367 -14.83 21.82 17.10
C GLY A 367 -16.20 21.49 17.71
N SER A 368 -17.28 22.22 17.39
CA SER A 368 -18.62 21.94 17.90
C SER A 368 -19.28 20.66 17.35
N GLY A 369 -18.69 20.02 16.30
CA GLY A 369 -19.19 18.77 15.72
C GLY A 369 -19.85 18.90 14.35
N LYS A 370 -19.81 20.07 13.69
CA LYS A 370 -20.44 20.30 12.36
C LYS A 370 -19.98 19.32 11.28
N SER A 371 -18.67 19.20 11.07
CA SER A 371 -18.11 18.26 10.08
C SER A 371 -18.34 16.79 10.45
N THR A 372 -18.54 16.49 11.75
CA THR A 372 -18.96 15.15 12.20
C THR A 372 -20.40 14.87 11.78
N ILE A 373 -21.30 15.84 11.84
CA ILE A 373 -22.66 15.72 11.30
C ILE A 373 -22.61 15.46 9.79
N ALA A 374 -21.78 16.21 9.06
CA ALA A 374 -21.56 15.98 7.62
C ALA A 374 -21.10 14.54 7.33
N ALA A 375 -20.16 14.02 8.11
CA ALA A 375 -19.66 12.66 7.96
C ALA A 375 -20.73 11.60 8.27
N LEU A 376 -21.60 11.84 9.27
CA LEU A 376 -22.72 10.95 9.59
C LEU A 376 -23.77 10.93 8.48
N LEU A 377 -24.17 12.10 7.98
CA LEU A 377 -25.12 12.24 6.86
C LEU A 377 -24.61 11.57 5.58
N ALA A 378 -23.30 11.67 5.33
CA ALA A 378 -22.64 11.00 4.21
C ALA A 378 -22.46 9.49 4.42
N GLY A 379 -22.82 8.94 5.61
CA GLY A 379 -22.65 7.52 5.95
C GLY A 379 -21.18 7.10 6.11
N ARG A 380 -20.27 8.05 6.39
CA ARG A 380 -18.84 7.79 6.58
C ARG A 380 -18.49 7.30 7.98
N CYS A 381 -19.38 7.54 8.96
CA CYS A 381 -19.19 7.14 10.35
C CYS A 381 -20.24 6.11 10.76
N THR A 382 -19.80 5.11 11.53
CA THR A 382 -20.62 4.05 12.12
C THR A 382 -20.43 4.06 13.64
N GLY A 383 -21.25 3.31 14.40
CA GLY A 383 -21.08 3.18 15.84
C GLY A 383 -21.66 4.33 16.66
N TYR A 384 -22.54 5.16 16.10
CA TYR A 384 -23.32 6.15 16.83
C TYR A 384 -24.57 5.52 17.48
N THR A 385 -25.09 6.16 18.51
CA THR A 385 -26.43 5.84 19.08
C THR A 385 -27.45 6.84 18.51
N GLY A 386 -28.72 6.48 18.53
CA GLY A 386 -29.80 7.26 17.90
C GLY A 386 -30.02 6.82 16.44
N GLN A 387 -30.68 7.67 15.65
CA GLN A 387 -31.00 7.37 14.24
C GLN A 387 -30.56 8.51 13.31
N VAL A 388 -29.98 8.13 12.16
CA VAL A 388 -29.69 9.03 11.04
C VAL A 388 -30.41 8.45 9.83
N THR A 389 -31.42 9.15 9.31
CA THR A 389 -32.26 8.65 8.22
C THR A 389 -32.31 9.61 7.04
N MET A 390 -32.54 9.05 5.86
CA MET A 390 -32.84 9.75 4.61
C MET A 390 -34.17 9.21 4.10
N GLY A 391 -35.21 10.07 4.04
CA GLY A 391 -36.56 9.65 3.72
C GLY A 391 -37.10 8.53 4.62
N GLY A 392 -36.78 8.56 5.90
CA GLY A 392 -37.15 7.54 6.89
C GLY A 392 -36.32 6.24 6.83
N VAL A 393 -35.42 6.09 5.86
CA VAL A 393 -34.52 4.93 5.75
C VAL A 393 -33.20 5.22 6.46
N PRO A 394 -32.73 4.36 7.39
CA PRO A 394 -31.42 4.55 8.01
C PRO A 394 -30.28 4.62 6.97
N VAL A 395 -29.43 5.64 7.05
CA VAL A 395 -28.36 5.89 6.08
C VAL A 395 -27.42 4.69 5.92
N GLN A 396 -27.23 3.90 6.97
CA GLN A 396 -26.41 2.69 6.93
C GLN A 396 -27.05 1.53 6.16
N GLN A 397 -28.38 1.51 6.00
CA GLN A 397 -29.10 0.50 5.25
C GLN A 397 -29.20 0.83 3.75
N LEU A 398 -28.87 2.06 3.35
CA LEU A 398 -28.82 2.47 1.96
C LEU A 398 -27.56 1.94 1.27
N GLN A 399 -27.71 1.44 0.05
CA GLN A 399 -26.58 1.10 -0.81
C GLN A 399 -25.65 2.31 -0.97
N GLN A 400 -24.34 2.09 -0.93
CA GLN A 400 -23.35 3.15 -1.12
C GLN A 400 -23.56 3.92 -2.43
N ALA A 401 -23.81 3.21 -3.53
CA ALA A 401 -24.11 3.82 -4.82
C ALA A 401 -25.38 4.69 -4.78
N ALA A 402 -26.40 4.28 -4.02
CA ALA A 402 -27.64 5.05 -3.83
C ALA A 402 -27.37 6.33 -3.03
N ARG A 403 -26.62 6.25 -1.94
CA ARG A 403 -26.20 7.44 -1.15
C ARG A 403 -25.43 8.43 -1.99
N GLN A 404 -24.44 7.95 -2.77
CA GLN A 404 -23.60 8.80 -3.62
C GLN A 404 -24.39 9.49 -4.75
N ARG A 405 -25.43 8.84 -5.28
CA ARG A 405 -26.33 9.44 -6.27
C ARG A 405 -27.34 10.43 -5.67
N THR A 406 -27.51 10.42 -4.35
CA THR A 406 -28.49 11.27 -3.65
C THR A 406 -27.84 12.44 -2.95
N LEU A 407 -26.64 12.26 -2.39
CA LEU A 407 -25.93 13.29 -1.60
C LEU A 407 -24.53 13.54 -2.15
N THR A 408 -24.26 14.78 -2.56
CA THR A 408 -22.92 15.28 -2.86
C THR A 408 -22.38 16.08 -1.68
N VAL A 409 -21.18 15.74 -1.22
CA VAL A 409 -20.47 16.49 -0.18
C VAL A 409 -19.30 17.24 -0.81
N VAL A 410 -19.26 18.56 -0.60
CA VAL A 410 -18.15 19.44 -1.00
C VAL A 410 -17.39 19.87 0.25
N PRO A 411 -16.25 19.25 0.57
CA PRO A 411 -15.45 19.62 1.74
C PRO A 411 -14.64 20.91 1.47
N HIS A 412 -14.15 21.53 2.55
CA HIS A 412 -13.30 22.71 2.47
C HIS A 412 -11.99 22.47 1.72
N ASP A 413 -11.44 21.28 1.81
CA ASP A 413 -10.20 20.85 1.14
C ASP A 413 -10.53 19.79 0.07
N SER A 414 -11.07 20.27 -1.05
CA SER A 414 -11.42 19.41 -2.16
C SER A 414 -10.20 19.03 -2.98
N THR A 415 -9.92 17.74 -3.10
CA THR A 415 -8.80 17.23 -3.91
C THR A 415 -9.03 17.52 -5.40
N ILE A 416 -8.07 18.23 -6.01
CA ILE A 416 -7.98 18.46 -7.44
C ILE A 416 -6.90 17.54 -8.01
N PHE A 417 -7.25 16.76 -9.03
CA PHE A 417 -6.36 15.76 -9.61
C PHE A 417 -5.52 16.36 -10.73
N LYS A 418 -4.28 15.92 -10.83
CA LYS A 418 -3.39 16.24 -11.94
C LYS A 418 -3.99 15.77 -13.26
N GLY A 419 -3.92 16.63 -14.28
CA GLY A 419 -4.45 16.36 -15.63
C GLY A 419 -4.93 17.63 -16.30
N THR A 420 -6.19 17.67 -16.74
CA THR A 420 -6.85 18.85 -17.31
C THR A 420 -8.09 19.23 -16.50
N VAL A 421 -8.62 20.42 -16.76
CA VAL A 421 -9.93 20.84 -16.24
C VAL A 421 -11.00 19.85 -16.67
N GLU A 422 -11.02 19.45 -17.95
CA GLU A 422 -11.94 18.44 -18.46
C GLU A 422 -11.88 17.13 -17.68
N ASN A 423 -10.66 16.61 -17.43
CA ASN A 423 -10.48 15.37 -16.70
C ASN A 423 -11.07 15.45 -15.28
N ASN A 424 -10.90 16.59 -14.61
CA ASN A 424 -11.46 16.82 -13.28
C ASN A 424 -12.99 16.87 -13.30
N LEU A 425 -13.59 17.51 -14.29
CA LEU A 425 -15.05 17.60 -14.41
C LEU A 425 -15.68 16.25 -14.78
N ARG A 426 -15.08 15.52 -15.74
CA ARG A 426 -15.58 14.20 -16.17
C ARG A 426 -15.55 13.13 -15.09
N MET A 427 -14.85 13.33 -13.99
CA MET A 427 -14.95 12.43 -12.83
C MET A 427 -16.35 12.38 -12.24
N ALA A 428 -17.10 13.50 -12.28
CA ALA A 428 -18.48 13.53 -11.81
C ALA A 428 -19.47 12.95 -12.84
N LYS A 429 -19.25 13.22 -14.13
CA LYS A 429 -20.11 12.76 -15.22
C LYS A 429 -19.26 12.39 -16.44
N PRO A 430 -18.79 11.13 -16.57
CA PRO A 430 -17.87 10.72 -17.64
C PRO A 430 -18.40 10.96 -19.05
N GLN A 431 -19.71 10.89 -19.26
CA GLN A 431 -20.40 11.06 -20.54
C GLN A 431 -20.97 12.48 -20.75
N ALA A 432 -20.53 13.47 -19.92
CA ALA A 432 -21.01 14.84 -20.07
C ALA A 432 -20.68 15.41 -21.47
N ALA A 433 -21.65 16.07 -22.08
CA ALA A 433 -21.41 16.85 -23.30
C ALA A 433 -20.51 18.06 -23.00
N GLU A 434 -19.77 18.53 -23.98
CA GLU A 434 -18.87 19.67 -23.79
C GLU A 434 -19.62 20.93 -23.32
N SER A 435 -20.84 21.12 -23.81
CA SER A 435 -21.73 22.20 -23.37
C SER A 435 -22.10 22.13 -21.89
N GLU A 436 -22.27 20.92 -21.33
CA GLU A 436 -22.53 20.73 -19.88
C GLU A 436 -21.31 21.07 -19.04
N LEU A 437 -20.11 20.75 -19.55
CA LEU A 437 -18.85 21.10 -18.87
C LEU A 437 -18.68 22.63 -18.80
N TRP A 438 -18.94 23.32 -19.92
CA TRP A 438 -18.88 24.78 -19.97
C TRP A 438 -19.95 25.43 -19.08
N ALA A 439 -21.19 24.93 -19.11
CA ALA A 439 -22.25 25.43 -18.24
C ALA A 439 -21.90 25.32 -16.77
N ALA A 440 -21.32 24.20 -16.33
CA ALA A 440 -20.87 24.03 -14.95
C ALA A 440 -19.73 25.00 -14.58
N LEU A 441 -18.84 25.34 -15.51
CA LEU A 441 -17.79 26.34 -15.29
C LEU A 441 -18.34 27.77 -15.27
N GLU A 442 -19.35 28.06 -16.08
CA GLU A 442 -20.04 29.36 -16.08
C GLU A 442 -20.78 29.62 -14.77
N GLU A 443 -21.47 28.60 -14.22
CA GLU A 443 -22.23 28.70 -12.99
C GLU A 443 -21.35 29.05 -11.75
N VAL A 444 -20.05 28.75 -11.83
CA VAL A 444 -19.08 29.09 -10.76
C VAL A 444 -18.10 30.21 -11.17
N ASN A 445 -18.36 30.95 -12.20
CA ASN A 445 -17.52 32.04 -12.74
C ASN A 445 -16.05 31.62 -13.00
N LEU A 446 -15.82 30.39 -13.48
CA LEU A 446 -14.49 29.87 -13.82
C LEU A 446 -14.25 29.74 -15.33
N ALA A 447 -15.31 29.92 -16.14
CA ALA A 447 -15.26 29.74 -17.59
C ALA A 447 -14.29 30.70 -18.28
N ASP A 448 -14.29 31.99 -17.91
CA ASP A 448 -13.43 33.00 -18.53
C ASP A 448 -11.96 32.76 -18.23
N PHE A 449 -11.63 32.32 -17.01
CA PHE A 449 -10.28 31.86 -16.69
C PHE A 449 -9.87 30.69 -17.61
N CYS A 450 -10.70 29.69 -17.77
CA CYS A 450 -10.38 28.55 -18.64
C CYS A 450 -10.22 28.98 -20.09
N ARG A 451 -11.12 29.87 -20.62
CA ARG A 451 -11.02 30.42 -21.97
C ARG A 451 -9.75 31.23 -22.21
N SER A 452 -9.27 31.96 -21.20
CA SER A 452 -8.03 32.73 -21.25
C SER A 452 -6.75 31.87 -21.31
N GLN A 453 -6.88 30.60 -20.93
CA GLN A 453 -5.79 29.61 -20.96
C GLN A 453 -5.95 28.69 -22.19
N ASN A 454 -6.14 27.40 -21.98
CA ASN A 454 -6.29 26.39 -23.04
C ASN A 454 -7.68 25.73 -23.03
N GLY A 455 -8.71 26.48 -22.65
CA GLY A 455 -10.10 25.98 -22.56
C GLY A 455 -10.21 24.82 -21.57
N LEU A 456 -10.97 23.79 -21.91
CA LEU A 456 -11.13 22.59 -21.11
C LEU A 456 -9.82 21.77 -20.98
N GLN A 457 -8.87 21.96 -21.91
CA GLN A 457 -7.54 21.33 -21.87
C GLN A 457 -6.53 22.11 -21.00
N THR A 458 -6.98 23.13 -20.26
CA THR A 458 -6.13 23.84 -19.30
C THR A 458 -5.50 22.84 -18.34
N ALA A 459 -4.16 22.84 -18.27
CA ALA A 459 -3.40 21.92 -17.45
C ALA A 459 -3.62 22.19 -15.96
N VAL A 460 -3.80 21.14 -15.19
CA VAL A 460 -3.92 21.15 -13.74
C VAL A 460 -2.77 20.33 -13.15
N HIS A 461 -1.94 20.96 -12.32
CA HIS A 461 -0.83 20.29 -11.67
C HIS A 461 -1.33 19.49 -10.45
N GLU A 462 -0.42 18.73 -9.83
CA GLU A 462 -0.72 17.93 -8.63
C GLU A 462 -1.29 18.83 -7.51
N GLY A 463 -2.44 18.41 -6.96
CA GLY A 463 -3.17 19.19 -5.95
C GLY A 463 -3.71 20.53 -6.45
N GLY A 464 -3.70 20.80 -7.76
CA GLY A 464 -4.09 22.11 -8.31
C GLY A 464 -3.11 23.23 -7.93
N SER A 465 -1.82 22.92 -7.75
CA SER A 465 -0.80 23.88 -7.26
C SER A 465 -0.57 25.08 -8.17
N ASN A 466 -0.98 25.01 -9.43
CA ASN A 466 -0.96 26.11 -10.40
C ASN A 466 -2.24 26.95 -10.43
N LEU A 467 -3.24 26.61 -9.61
CA LEU A 467 -4.50 27.34 -9.47
C LEU A 467 -4.51 28.13 -8.14
N SER A 468 -5.16 29.30 -8.11
CA SER A 468 -5.43 30.01 -6.87
C SER A 468 -6.35 29.19 -5.95
N GLY A 469 -6.43 29.54 -4.66
CA GLY A 469 -7.35 28.91 -3.71
C GLY A 469 -8.80 28.96 -4.20
N GLY A 470 -9.25 30.11 -4.64
CA GLY A 470 -10.59 30.33 -5.19
C GLY A 470 -10.83 29.53 -6.49
N GLN A 471 -9.86 29.48 -7.41
CA GLN A 471 -9.98 28.68 -8.64
C GLN A 471 -10.09 27.19 -8.36
N ARG A 472 -9.31 26.67 -7.39
CA ARG A 472 -9.42 25.26 -6.95
C ARG A 472 -10.81 24.95 -6.40
N GLN A 473 -11.30 25.80 -5.53
CA GLN A 473 -12.61 25.60 -4.89
C GLN A 473 -13.76 25.73 -5.92
N ARG A 474 -13.69 26.69 -6.83
CA ARG A 474 -14.66 26.83 -7.94
C ARG A 474 -14.64 25.64 -8.88
N LEU A 475 -13.46 25.07 -9.20
CA LEU A 475 -13.36 23.83 -9.98
C LEU A 475 -13.98 22.63 -9.27
N ALA A 476 -13.76 22.51 -7.95
CA ALA A 476 -14.42 21.48 -7.13
C ALA A 476 -15.93 21.66 -7.09
N MET A 477 -16.39 22.90 -7.01
CA MET A 477 -17.81 23.25 -7.05
C MET A 477 -18.44 22.92 -8.41
N ALA A 478 -17.81 23.31 -9.52
CA ALA A 478 -18.26 22.94 -10.87
C ALA A 478 -18.41 21.42 -11.03
N ARG A 479 -17.44 20.66 -10.51
CA ARG A 479 -17.51 19.20 -10.48
C ARG A 479 -18.70 18.69 -9.65
N ALA A 480 -18.98 19.31 -8.51
CA ALA A 480 -20.13 18.94 -7.68
C ALA A 480 -21.47 19.25 -8.37
N LEU A 481 -21.60 20.43 -9.00
CA LEU A 481 -22.80 20.81 -9.75
C LEU A 481 -23.07 19.86 -10.94
N LEU A 482 -22.02 19.46 -11.65
CA LEU A 482 -22.11 18.51 -12.77
C LEU A 482 -22.56 17.11 -12.34
N HIS A 483 -22.31 16.72 -11.07
CA HIS A 483 -22.79 15.45 -10.49
C HIS A 483 -24.30 15.42 -10.31
N ASP A 484 -24.95 16.57 -10.16
CA ASP A 484 -26.40 16.83 -10.17
C ASP A 484 -27.21 15.93 -9.23
N THR A 485 -26.85 15.90 -7.95
CA THR A 485 -27.58 15.13 -6.94
C THR A 485 -28.76 15.91 -6.33
N PRO A 486 -29.77 15.25 -5.74
CA PRO A 486 -30.87 15.91 -5.01
C PRO A 486 -30.44 16.70 -3.80
N ILE A 487 -29.37 16.29 -3.10
CA ILE A 487 -28.88 16.91 -1.87
C ILE A 487 -27.45 17.35 -2.06
N TYR A 488 -27.13 18.58 -1.64
CA TYR A 488 -25.78 19.11 -1.55
C TYR A 488 -25.44 19.47 -0.10
N LEU A 489 -24.28 19.03 0.35
CA LEU A 489 -23.71 19.39 1.63
C LEU A 489 -22.38 20.09 1.42
N PHE A 490 -22.33 21.36 1.74
CA PHE A 490 -21.13 22.21 1.68
C PHE A 490 -20.51 22.33 3.07
N ASP A 491 -19.32 21.76 3.25
CA ASP A 491 -18.59 21.81 4.52
C ASP A 491 -17.47 22.83 4.40
N GLU A 492 -17.76 24.08 4.83
CA GLU A 492 -16.83 25.21 4.79
C GLU A 492 -16.28 25.50 3.37
N ALA A 493 -17.11 25.35 2.34
CA ALA A 493 -16.70 25.45 0.94
C ALA A 493 -16.15 26.84 0.53
N THR A 494 -16.29 27.87 1.36
CA THR A 494 -15.76 29.22 1.13
C THR A 494 -14.57 29.57 2.02
N SER A 495 -14.02 28.63 2.80
CA SER A 495 -12.86 28.90 3.64
C SER A 495 -11.58 29.02 2.80
N ASN A 496 -10.68 29.92 3.22
CA ASN A 496 -9.37 30.15 2.58
C ASN A 496 -9.42 30.65 1.12
N VAL A 497 -10.50 31.31 0.71
CA VAL A 497 -10.64 31.98 -0.59
C VAL A 497 -10.77 33.48 -0.41
N ASP A 498 -10.42 34.24 -1.45
CA ASP A 498 -10.62 35.68 -1.50
C ASP A 498 -12.11 36.05 -1.56
N ALA A 499 -12.45 37.29 -1.19
CA ALA A 499 -13.84 37.73 -1.07
C ALA A 499 -14.62 37.66 -2.38
N GLU A 500 -13.98 37.88 -3.52
CA GLU A 500 -14.60 37.76 -4.84
C GLU A 500 -14.97 36.30 -5.13
N SER A 501 -14.04 35.39 -4.99
CA SER A 501 -14.28 33.93 -5.16
C SER A 501 -15.31 33.39 -4.17
N GLU A 502 -15.38 33.95 -2.96
CA GLU A 502 -16.41 33.58 -1.97
C GLU A 502 -17.81 33.97 -2.44
N ASN A 503 -17.96 35.19 -2.97
CA ASN A 503 -19.24 35.65 -3.50
C ASN A 503 -19.71 34.76 -4.65
N ASP A 504 -18.82 34.44 -5.60
CA ASP A 504 -19.12 33.54 -6.73
C ASP A 504 -19.61 32.16 -6.26
N ILE A 505 -18.89 31.56 -5.29
CA ILE A 505 -19.28 30.27 -4.71
C ILE A 505 -20.63 30.36 -4.01
N MET A 506 -20.86 31.42 -3.22
CA MET A 506 -22.12 31.60 -2.50
C MET A 506 -23.29 31.86 -3.44
N GLU A 507 -23.08 32.58 -4.54
CA GLU A 507 -24.10 32.79 -5.58
C GLU A 507 -24.50 31.43 -6.22
N ALA A 508 -23.52 30.60 -6.58
CA ALA A 508 -23.76 29.25 -7.07
C ALA A 508 -24.50 28.37 -6.04
N ILE A 509 -24.16 28.45 -4.75
CA ILE A 509 -24.87 27.70 -3.69
C ILE A 509 -26.32 28.20 -3.56
N LYS A 510 -26.54 29.51 -3.57
CA LYS A 510 -27.89 30.10 -3.50
C LYS A 510 -28.75 29.77 -4.71
N SER A 511 -28.15 29.62 -5.90
CA SER A 511 -28.89 29.22 -7.12
C SER A 511 -29.53 27.83 -7.03
N LEU A 512 -28.99 26.98 -6.13
CA LEU A 512 -29.52 25.63 -5.85
C LEU A 512 -30.73 25.67 -4.89
N ALA A 513 -30.85 26.73 -4.05
CA ALA A 513 -31.93 26.86 -3.08
C ALA A 513 -33.32 26.80 -3.75
N GLY A 514 -34.23 26.05 -3.16
CA GLY A 514 -35.57 25.82 -3.71
C GLY A 514 -35.66 24.79 -4.87
N LYS A 515 -34.52 24.46 -5.52
CA LYS A 515 -34.44 23.42 -6.55
C LYS A 515 -33.90 22.12 -5.97
N LYS A 516 -32.99 22.20 -5.05
CA LYS A 516 -32.28 21.08 -4.40
C LYS A 516 -32.35 21.27 -2.88
N THR A 517 -32.08 20.20 -2.14
CA THR A 517 -31.84 20.30 -0.70
C THR A 517 -30.40 20.73 -0.48
N VAL A 518 -30.19 21.83 0.24
CA VAL A 518 -28.88 22.39 0.49
C VAL A 518 -28.60 22.42 1.99
N ILE A 519 -27.45 21.88 2.39
CA ILE A 519 -26.91 21.99 3.74
C ILE A 519 -25.61 22.77 3.66
N LEU A 520 -25.55 23.91 4.33
CA LEU A 520 -24.37 24.75 4.38
C LEU A 520 -23.77 24.74 5.79
N ILE A 521 -22.56 24.26 5.94
CA ILE A 521 -21.75 24.45 7.14
C ILE A 521 -20.84 25.65 6.90
N SER A 522 -21.00 26.70 7.70
CA SER A 522 -20.23 27.91 7.55
C SER A 522 -19.78 28.47 8.89
N HIS A 523 -18.57 29.02 8.90
CA HIS A 523 -18.08 29.88 9.98
C HIS A 523 -18.41 31.34 9.74
N ARG A 524 -18.76 31.77 8.52
CA ARG A 524 -19.17 33.12 8.17
C ARG A 524 -20.68 33.24 8.24
N LEU A 525 -21.17 33.97 9.25
CA LEU A 525 -22.60 34.07 9.51
C LEU A 525 -23.34 34.95 8.49
N ALA A 526 -22.63 35.80 7.76
CA ALA A 526 -23.19 36.54 6.62
C ALA A 526 -23.73 35.61 5.51
N ASN A 527 -23.13 34.41 5.36
CA ASN A 527 -23.50 33.45 4.31
C ASN A 527 -24.77 32.63 4.63
N VAL A 528 -25.22 32.64 5.90
CA VAL A 528 -26.35 31.82 6.35
C VAL A 528 -27.65 32.59 6.57
N VAL A 529 -27.62 33.91 6.33
CA VAL A 529 -28.75 34.84 6.63
C VAL A 529 -30.01 34.44 5.83
N ASP A 530 -29.85 33.95 4.58
CA ASP A 530 -30.94 33.61 3.68
C ASP A 530 -31.40 32.12 3.83
N SER A 531 -30.93 31.42 4.87
CA SER A 531 -31.31 30.02 5.10
C SER A 531 -32.73 29.92 5.65
N ASP A 532 -33.49 28.92 5.21
CA ASP A 532 -34.84 28.63 5.72
C ASP A 532 -34.80 28.27 7.20
N CYS A 533 -33.73 27.57 7.64
CA CYS A 533 -33.49 27.27 9.04
C CYS A 533 -31.98 27.21 9.32
N ILE A 534 -31.59 27.77 10.44
CA ILE A 534 -30.23 27.75 10.97
C ILE A 534 -30.21 26.92 12.24
N TYR A 535 -29.38 25.89 12.33
CA TYR A 535 -29.12 25.14 13.56
C TYR A 535 -27.77 25.55 14.15
N VAL A 536 -27.80 25.93 15.41
CA VAL A 536 -26.62 26.41 16.16
C VAL A 536 -26.10 25.30 17.04
N LEU A 537 -24.87 24.84 16.75
CA LEU A 537 -24.21 23.81 17.54
C LEU A 537 -23.33 24.42 18.62
N GLU A 538 -23.54 24.03 19.88
CA GLU A 538 -22.70 24.37 21.02
C GLU A 538 -22.45 23.11 21.87
N ASN A 539 -21.17 22.87 22.24
CA ASN A 539 -20.77 21.74 23.09
C ASN A 539 -21.23 20.34 22.58
N GLY A 540 -21.35 20.18 21.27
CA GLY A 540 -21.76 18.92 20.63
C GLY A 540 -23.25 18.67 20.56
N GLY A 541 -24.10 19.62 20.96
CA GLY A 541 -25.55 19.58 20.85
C GLY A 541 -26.15 20.74 20.07
N ILE A 542 -27.42 20.66 19.69
CA ILE A 542 -28.17 21.77 19.10
C ILE A 542 -28.64 22.67 20.22
N ALA A 543 -28.08 23.91 20.30
CA ALA A 543 -28.45 24.90 21.30
C ALA A 543 -29.67 25.72 20.88
N GLU A 544 -29.74 26.11 19.60
CA GLU A 544 -30.78 26.99 19.05
C GLU A 544 -31.09 26.60 17.62
N HIS A 545 -32.31 26.87 17.15
CA HIS A 545 -32.67 26.74 15.74
C HIS A 545 -33.77 27.76 15.37
N GLY A 546 -33.80 28.17 14.13
CA GLY A 546 -34.78 29.10 13.59
C GLY A 546 -34.23 29.88 12.39
N THR A 547 -35.00 30.89 11.92
CA THR A 547 -34.54 31.80 10.90
C THR A 547 -33.56 32.84 11.49
N HIS A 548 -32.79 33.50 10.66
CA HIS A 548 -31.87 34.55 11.07
C HIS A 548 -32.53 35.60 11.98
N ALA A 549 -33.74 36.10 11.57
CA ALA A 549 -34.46 37.10 12.33
C ALA A 549 -34.93 36.57 13.71
N GLN A 550 -35.41 35.34 13.79
CA GLN A 550 -35.82 34.71 15.04
C GLN A 550 -34.66 34.54 16.01
N LEU A 551 -33.51 34.04 15.50
CA LEU A 551 -32.33 33.81 16.33
C LEU A 551 -31.68 35.11 16.84
N LEU A 552 -31.71 36.18 16.05
CA LEU A 552 -31.29 37.49 16.51
C LEU A 552 -32.19 38.04 17.61
N ALA A 553 -33.52 37.88 17.46
CA ALA A 553 -34.49 38.33 18.45
C ALA A 553 -34.39 37.56 19.77
N GLN A 554 -33.98 36.31 19.76
CA GLN A 554 -33.77 35.48 20.96
C GLN A 554 -32.56 35.95 21.80
N GLY A 555 -31.58 36.64 21.21
CA GLY A 555 -30.41 37.14 21.92
C GLY A 555 -29.45 36.04 22.43
N GLY A 556 -29.54 34.85 21.91
CA GLY A 556 -28.83 33.67 22.35
C GLY A 556 -27.41 33.49 21.77
N ALA A 557 -26.98 32.23 21.58
CA ALA A 557 -25.65 31.89 21.06
C ALA A 557 -25.42 32.42 19.65
N TYR A 558 -26.44 32.34 18.80
CA TYR A 558 -26.38 32.88 17.43
C TYR A 558 -26.15 34.37 17.42
N CYS A 559 -26.92 35.13 18.22
CA CYS A 559 -26.82 36.58 18.30
C CYS A 559 -25.43 37.01 18.78
N ARG A 560 -24.87 36.33 19.79
CA ARG A 560 -23.50 36.58 20.26
C ARG A 560 -22.46 36.39 19.18
N LEU A 561 -22.53 35.24 18.46
CA LEU A 561 -21.59 34.91 17.37
C LEU A 561 -21.71 35.92 16.22
N TYR A 562 -22.93 36.27 15.80
CA TYR A 562 -23.18 37.20 14.71
C TYR A 562 -22.70 38.60 15.03
N THR A 563 -23.00 39.08 16.24
CA THR A 563 -22.58 40.44 16.69
C THR A 563 -21.06 40.53 16.79
N ALA A 564 -20.40 39.52 17.35
CA ALA A 564 -18.94 39.49 17.44
C ALA A 564 -18.29 39.49 16.04
N GLN A 565 -18.81 38.69 15.10
CA GLN A 565 -18.28 38.64 13.74
C GLN A 565 -18.50 39.97 13.00
N LYS A 566 -19.69 40.58 13.12
CA LYS A 566 -20.00 41.85 12.49
C LYS A 566 -19.13 43.00 13.03
N GLN A 567 -18.82 42.99 14.35
CA GLN A 567 -17.90 43.97 14.94
C GLN A 567 -16.49 43.84 14.34
N LEU A 568 -15.98 42.62 14.19
CA LEU A 568 -14.67 42.37 13.57
C LEU A 568 -14.62 42.82 12.10
N GLU A 569 -15.69 42.57 11.33
CA GLU A 569 -15.79 43.00 9.93
C GLU A 569 -15.86 44.57 9.83
N THR A 570 -16.48 45.23 10.77
CA THR A 570 -16.55 46.70 10.81
C THR A 570 -15.17 47.30 11.12
N LEU A 571 -14.47 46.78 12.12
CA LEU A 571 -13.11 47.21 12.47
C LEU A 571 -12.14 46.98 11.29
N ALA A 572 -12.20 45.83 10.62
CA ALA A 572 -11.35 45.52 9.46
C ALA A 572 -11.62 46.46 8.25
N LYS A 573 -12.82 47.06 8.15
CA LYS A 573 -13.14 48.06 7.12
C LYS A 573 -12.73 49.49 7.50
N GLU A 574 -12.58 49.79 8.77
CA GLU A 574 -12.10 51.09 9.27
C GLU A 574 -10.57 51.21 9.19
N ASP A 575 -9.86 50.06 9.23
CA ASP A 575 -8.40 50.00 9.14
C ASP A 575 -7.87 49.81 7.69
N ALA A 576 -8.73 49.60 6.68
CA ALA A 576 -8.40 49.45 5.28
C ALA A 576 -8.67 50.73 4.47
#